data_fb1706aad5bc629ce935a18126bfa855
#
_entry.id   fb1706aad5bc629ce935a18126bfa855
#
_cell.length_a   1.000
_cell.length_b   1.000
_cell.length_c   1.000
_cell.angle_alpha   90.00
_cell.angle_beta   90.00
_cell.angle_gamma   90.00
#
_symmetry.space_group_name_H-M   'P 1'
#
loop_
_entity.id
_entity.type
_entity.pdbx_description
1 polymer ?
#
loop_
_entity_poly.entity_id
_entity_poly.type
_entity_poly.pdbx_seq_one_letter_code
_entity_poly.pdbx_strand_id
1 'polypeptide(L)'
;MSGTGESSHRDHEEAASGIDAIGFAIITLSDTRTEATDKSGAYLREAISAAGHSVARYEIVSDDPSAISAALDAALSEPAVGVVITTGGTGISARDSAYETISARRDKRLDGFGELFRGLSYEEIGAAAMLSRAVGGIASGRPLFALPGSTAAVRLGIEQLILPQVGHLHHELTRHTDRS
;
A
#
# COMPACT_ATOMS: atom_id res chain seq x y z
N MET A 1 5.00 14.09 -36.65
CA MET A 1 5.75 14.49 -35.44
C MET A 1 5.11 13.84 -34.24
N SER A 2 5.50 12.60 -33.94
CA SER A 2 4.95 11.81 -32.82
C SER A 2 6.10 10.98 -32.26
N GLY A 3 6.83 11.51 -31.28
CA GLY A 3 8.03 10.84 -30.83
C GLY A 3 8.52 11.18 -29.42
N THR A 4 7.74 11.94 -28.63
CA THR A 4 8.23 12.43 -27.32
C THR A 4 7.57 11.78 -26.11
N GLY A 5 6.50 11.02 -26.28
CA GLY A 5 5.81 10.33 -25.18
C GLY A 5 6.36 8.93 -24.85
N GLU A 6 6.84 8.21 -25.85
CA GLU A 6 7.31 6.82 -25.68
C GLU A 6 8.71 6.71 -25.06
N SER A 7 9.58 7.70 -25.27
CA SER A 7 10.93 7.69 -24.69
C SER A 7 10.88 7.91 -23.17
N SER A 8 10.02 8.83 -22.72
CA SER A 8 9.86 9.12 -21.29
C SER A 8 9.35 7.93 -20.49
N HIS A 9 8.44 7.13 -21.04
CA HIS A 9 7.92 5.92 -20.38
C HIS A 9 8.97 4.81 -20.28
N ARG A 10 9.78 4.62 -21.33
CA ARG A 10 10.88 3.62 -21.33
C ARG A 10 12.01 4.01 -20.39
N ASP A 11 12.37 5.30 -20.34
CA ASP A 11 13.41 5.81 -19.44
C ASP A 11 13.00 5.64 -17.96
N HIS A 12 11.69 5.67 -17.66
CA HIS A 12 11.15 5.40 -16.32
C HIS A 12 11.09 3.90 -15.99
N GLU A 13 10.82 3.03 -16.97
CA GLU A 13 10.85 1.57 -16.79
C GLU A 13 12.29 1.04 -16.64
N GLU A 14 13.25 1.59 -17.35
CA GLU A 14 14.67 1.22 -17.21
C GLU A 14 15.26 1.69 -15.87
N ALA A 15 14.85 2.83 -15.33
CA ALA A 15 15.22 3.27 -13.99
C ALA A 15 14.64 2.36 -12.87
N ALA A 16 13.53 1.69 -13.12
CA ALA A 16 12.92 0.74 -12.18
C ALA A 16 13.66 -0.62 -12.13
N SER A 17 14.42 -0.99 -13.16
CA SER A 17 15.11 -2.29 -13.25
C SER A 17 16.40 -2.40 -12.43
N GLY A 18 16.82 -1.33 -11.74
CA GLY A 18 18.02 -1.28 -10.88
C GLY A 18 17.72 -0.95 -9.42
N ILE A 19 16.48 -1.08 -8.97
CA ILE A 19 16.11 -0.71 -7.61
C ILE A 19 16.45 -1.86 -6.65
N ASP A 20 17.23 -1.55 -5.61
CA ASP A 20 17.48 -2.46 -4.49
C ASP A 20 16.17 -2.93 -3.87
N ALA A 21 16.18 -4.14 -3.27
CA ALA A 21 15.02 -4.72 -2.62
C ALA A 21 14.42 -3.76 -1.58
N ILE A 22 13.17 -3.35 -1.78
CA ILE A 22 12.45 -2.45 -0.90
C ILE A 22 11.86 -3.26 0.26
N GLY A 23 12.03 -2.77 1.49
CA GLY A 23 11.39 -3.34 2.68
C GLY A 23 9.93 -2.88 2.81
N PHE A 24 9.03 -3.82 3.00
CA PHE A 24 7.60 -3.55 3.24
C PHE A 24 7.22 -3.80 4.69
N ALA A 25 6.38 -2.93 5.24
CA ALA A 25 5.61 -3.22 6.44
C ALA A 25 4.17 -3.59 6.05
N ILE A 26 3.68 -4.69 6.62
CA ILE A 26 2.30 -5.16 6.45
C ILE A 26 1.63 -5.11 7.82
N ILE A 27 0.52 -4.38 7.92
CA ILE A 27 -0.29 -4.26 9.14
C ILE A 27 -1.70 -4.75 8.83
N THR A 28 -2.07 -5.90 9.39
CA THR A 28 -3.43 -6.43 9.27
C THR A 28 -4.27 -5.92 10.42
N LEU A 29 -5.39 -5.26 10.09
CA LEU A 29 -6.32 -4.68 11.05
C LEU A 29 -7.47 -5.66 11.29
N SER A 30 -7.50 -6.30 12.45
CA SER A 30 -8.52 -7.30 12.78
C SER A 30 -8.51 -7.67 14.26
N ASP A 31 -9.71 -7.72 14.86
CA ASP A 31 -9.90 -8.20 16.23
C ASP A 31 -9.95 -9.73 16.32
N THR A 32 -10.06 -10.45 15.21
CA THR A 32 -10.34 -11.88 15.20
C THR A 32 -9.31 -12.73 14.47
N ARG A 33 -8.50 -12.12 13.60
CA ARG A 33 -7.47 -12.86 12.84
C ARG A 33 -6.25 -13.17 13.70
N THR A 34 -5.64 -14.29 13.40
CA THR A 34 -4.31 -14.69 13.85
C THR A 34 -3.41 -14.86 12.63
N GLU A 35 -2.11 -15.01 12.81
CA GLU A 35 -1.20 -15.25 11.69
C GLU A 35 -1.61 -16.48 10.86
N ALA A 36 -2.10 -17.55 11.51
CA ALA A 36 -2.57 -18.75 10.84
C ALA A 36 -3.85 -18.55 10.00
N THR A 37 -4.66 -17.54 10.32
CA THR A 37 -5.93 -17.26 9.65
C THR A 37 -5.89 -16.04 8.75
N ASP A 38 -4.81 -15.25 8.76
CA ASP A 38 -4.64 -14.06 7.94
C ASP A 38 -4.20 -14.40 6.52
N LYS A 39 -5.15 -14.83 5.70
CA LYS A 39 -4.92 -15.15 4.28
C LYS A 39 -4.45 -13.94 3.47
N SER A 40 -4.93 -12.75 3.80
CA SER A 40 -4.58 -11.51 3.09
C SER A 40 -3.14 -11.09 3.38
N GLY A 41 -2.72 -11.12 4.65
CA GLY A 41 -1.33 -10.88 5.03
C GLY A 41 -0.37 -11.93 4.49
N ALA A 42 -0.78 -13.22 4.48
CA ALA A 42 0.02 -14.27 3.87
C ALA A 42 0.23 -14.04 2.37
N TYR A 43 -0.84 -13.66 1.65
CA TYR A 43 -0.78 -13.33 0.23
C TYR A 43 0.16 -12.15 -0.05
N LEU A 44 0.07 -11.07 0.73
CA LEU A 44 0.97 -9.92 0.58
C LEU A 44 2.43 -10.32 0.76
N ARG A 45 2.74 -11.12 1.80
CA ARG A 45 4.11 -11.60 2.05
C ARG A 45 4.66 -12.39 0.86
N GLU A 46 3.85 -13.28 0.30
CA GLU A 46 4.21 -14.08 -0.87
C GLU A 46 4.43 -13.21 -2.12
N ALA A 47 3.48 -12.33 -2.45
CA ALA A 47 3.55 -11.46 -3.63
C ALA A 47 4.75 -10.49 -3.57
N ILE A 48 5.02 -9.88 -2.41
CA ILE A 48 6.16 -8.99 -2.20
C ILE A 48 7.48 -9.76 -2.38
N SER A 49 7.60 -10.94 -1.79
CA SER A 49 8.81 -11.77 -1.90
C SER A 49 9.02 -12.27 -3.34
N ALA A 50 7.96 -12.68 -4.03
CA ALA A 50 8.02 -13.10 -5.43
C ALA A 50 8.45 -11.96 -6.38
N ALA A 51 8.14 -10.70 -6.03
CA ALA A 51 8.57 -9.52 -6.77
C ALA A 51 10.02 -9.07 -6.44
N GLY A 52 10.77 -9.83 -5.62
CA GLY A 52 12.15 -9.50 -5.27
C GLY A 52 12.31 -8.48 -4.14
N HIS A 53 11.23 -8.15 -3.44
CA HIS A 53 11.24 -7.26 -2.30
C HIS A 53 11.26 -8.03 -0.96
N SER A 54 11.40 -7.34 0.16
CA SER A 54 11.43 -7.94 1.50
C SER A 54 10.26 -7.49 2.36
N VAL A 55 9.83 -8.33 3.29
CA VAL A 55 8.89 -7.96 4.34
C VAL A 55 9.68 -7.68 5.61
N ALA A 56 9.93 -6.40 5.87
CA ALA A 56 10.69 -5.95 7.04
C ALA A 56 9.85 -6.02 8.32
N ARG A 57 8.52 -5.85 8.21
CA ARG A 57 7.60 -5.90 9.35
C ARG A 57 6.28 -6.55 8.96
N TYR A 58 5.77 -7.42 9.81
CA TYR A 58 4.40 -7.95 9.71
C TYR A 58 3.78 -8.01 11.10
N GLU A 59 2.59 -7.46 11.23
CA GLU A 59 1.84 -7.53 12.49
C GLU A 59 0.33 -7.51 12.25
N ILE A 60 -0.41 -8.05 13.20
CA ILE A 60 -1.87 -8.00 13.27
C ILE A 60 -2.20 -7.17 14.50
N VAL A 61 -2.97 -6.11 14.32
CA VAL A 61 -3.40 -5.22 15.38
C VAL A 61 -4.93 -5.11 15.39
N SER A 62 -5.49 -4.76 16.55
CA SER A 62 -6.93 -4.49 16.65
C SER A 62 -7.34 -3.30 15.78
N ASP A 63 -8.62 -3.28 15.37
CA ASP A 63 -9.23 -2.18 14.62
C ASP A 63 -9.60 -0.99 15.57
N ASP A 64 -8.64 -0.65 16.42
CA ASP A 64 -8.72 0.48 17.37
C ASP A 64 -7.81 1.61 16.90
N PRO A 65 -8.27 2.88 16.86
CA PRO A 65 -7.47 4.00 16.37
C PRO A 65 -6.12 4.17 17.04
N SER A 66 -6.01 3.88 18.33
CA SER A 66 -4.76 4.01 19.07
C SER A 66 -3.77 2.91 18.70
N ALA A 67 -4.25 1.67 18.55
CA ALA A 67 -3.45 0.53 18.11
C ALA A 67 -2.96 0.73 16.67
N ILE A 68 -3.84 1.17 15.77
CA ILE A 68 -3.51 1.48 14.38
C ILE A 68 -2.45 2.59 14.32
N SER A 69 -2.64 3.68 15.09
CA SER A 69 -1.68 4.79 15.11
C SER A 69 -0.30 4.35 15.60
N ALA A 70 -0.25 3.57 16.68
CA ALA A 70 1.01 3.05 17.23
C ALA A 70 1.75 2.14 16.24
N ALA A 71 1.02 1.24 15.54
CA ALA A 71 1.59 0.37 14.53
C ALA A 71 2.12 1.16 13.33
N LEU A 72 1.38 2.17 12.86
CA LEU A 72 1.83 3.07 11.79
C LEU A 72 3.07 3.85 12.19
N ASP A 73 3.13 4.41 13.40
CA ASP A 73 4.30 5.15 13.90
C ASP A 73 5.53 4.24 13.97
N ALA A 74 5.36 3.01 14.46
CA ALA A 74 6.43 2.02 14.52
C ALA A 74 6.93 1.66 13.10
N ALA A 75 6.03 1.37 12.16
CA ALA A 75 6.38 1.03 10.79
C ALA A 75 7.04 2.21 10.06
N LEU A 76 6.51 3.42 10.21
CA LEU A 76 7.04 4.63 9.55
C LEU A 76 8.37 5.10 10.13
N SER A 77 8.72 4.73 11.35
CA SER A 77 10.02 5.05 11.96
C SER A 77 11.09 3.98 11.74
N GLU A 78 10.73 2.80 11.26
CA GLU A 78 11.67 1.69 11.06
C GLU A 78 12.53 1.91 9.79
N PRO A 79 13.88 2.00 9.89
CA PRO A 79 14.73 2.31 8.73
C PRO A 79 14.64 1.30 7.59
N ALA A 80 14.37 0.01 7.90
CA ALA A 80 14.24 -1.05 6.91
C ALA A 80 12.93 -0.99 6.10
N VAL A 81 11.96 -0.16 6.52
CA VAL A 81 10.66 -0.04 5.87
C VAL A 81 10.68 1.10 4.85
N GLY A 82 10.48 0.78 3.58
CA GLY A 82 10.33 1.73 2.49
C GLY A 82 8.87 1.96 2.09
N VAL A 83 7.97 0.99 2.36
CA VAL A 83 6.53 1.05 2.02
C VAL A 83 5.70 0.45 3.13
N VAL A 84 4.56 1.06 3.45
CA VAL A 84 3.60 0.56 4.43
C VAL A 84 2.30 0.17 3.74
N ILE A 85 1.82 -1.04 4.00
CA ILE A 85 0.51 -1.52 3.54
C ILE A 85 -0.31 -1.92 4.76
N THR A 86 -1.52 -1.36 4.88
CA THR A 86 -2.52 -1.83 5.83
C THR A 86 -3.61 -2.61 5.10
N THR A 87 -4.17 -3.63 5.72
CA THR A 87 -5.30 -4.39 5.17
C THR A 87 -6.36 -4.66 6.24
N GLY A 88 -7.62 -4.43 5.91
CA GLY A 88 -8.75 -4.52 6.83
C GLY A 88 -9.22 -3.16 7.36
N GLY A 89 -10.25 -3.15 8.18
CA GLY A 89 -10.78 -1.95 8.85
C GLY A 89 -11.33 -0.83 7.94
N THR A 90 -11.48 -1.08 6.65
CA THR A 90 -11.95 -0.07 5.68
C THR A 90 -13.47 -0.09 5.46
N GLY A 91 -14.22 -0.83 6.26
CA GLY A 91 -15.68 -0.90 6.20
C GLY A 91 -16.37 0.44 6.51
N ILE A 92 -17.70 0.46 6.36
CA ILE A 92 -18.53 1.66 6.53
C ILE A 92 -19.34 1.63 7.84
N SER A 93 -19.12 0.63 8.69
CA SER A 93 -19.83 0.56 9.99
C SER A 93 -19.28 1.63 10.96
N ALA A 94 -20.05 1.94 11.99
CA ALA A 94 -19.65 2.93 13.00
C ALA A 94 -18.37 2.54 13.79
N ARG A 95 -17.94 1.27 13.70
CA ARG A 95 -16.73 0.76 14.34
C ARG A 95 -15.50 0.86 13.42
N ASP A 96 -15.71 0.95 12.10
CA ASP A 96 -14.63 0.98 11.12
C ASP A 96 -13.96 2.35 11.12
N SER A 97 -12.90 2.50 11.88
CA SER A 97 -12.17 3.76 12.06
C SER A 97 -10.80 3.78 11.34
N ALA A 98 -10.38 2.66 10.76
CA ALA A 98 -9.08 2.53 10.12
C ALA A 98 -8.88 3.51 8.98
N TYR A 99 -9.88 3.67 8.13
CA TYR A 99 -9.80 4.62 7.01
C TYR A 99 -9.49 6.06 7.48
N GLU A 100 -10.17 6.53 8.49
CA GLU A 100 -10.01 7.88 9.05
C GLU A 100 -8.64 8.02 9.71
N THR A 101 -8.26 7.04 10.52
CA THR A 101 -6.96 7.01 11.21
C THR A 101 -5.79 7.01 10.22
N ILE A 102 -5.84 6.15 9.21
CA ILE A 102 -4.79 6.06 8.18
C ILE A 102 -4.78 7.32 7.32
N SER A 103 -5.97 7.82 6.95
CA SER A 103 -6.11 9.02 6.14
C SER A 103 -5.50 10.26 6.80
N ALA A 104 -5.61 10.38 8.12
CA ALA A 104 -5.02 11.47 8.90
C ALA A 104 -3.49 11.42 8.96
N ARG A 105 -2.86 10.27 8.68
CA ARG A 105 -1.40 10.10 8.70
C ARG A 105 -0.70 10.47 7.38
N ARG A 106 -1.47 10.74 6.33
CA ARG A 106 -0.91 11.05 5.01
C ARG A 106 -0.53 12.53 4.91
N ASP A 107 0.74 12.80 4.68
CA ASP A 107 1.24 14.14 4.37
C ASP A 107 0.82 14.58 2.95
N LYS A 108 0.75 13.61 2.04
CA LYS A 108 0.27 13.80 0.65
C LYS A 108 -0.70 12.70 0.27
N ARG A 109 -1.74 13.06 -0.46
CA ARG A 109 -2.73 12.12 -0.98
C ARG A 109 -2.31 11.62 -2.35
N LEU A 110 -2.54 10.33 -2.61
CA LEU A 110 -2.48 9.72 -3.94
C LEU A 110 -3.90 9.32 -4.35
N ASP A 111 -4.71 10.32 -4.71
CA ASP A 111 -6.15 10.11 -5.00
C ASP A 111 -6.34 9.12 -6.16
N GLY A 112 -5.47 9.18 -7.18
CA GLY A 112 -5.47 8.24 -8.29
C GLY A 112 -5.37 6.77 -7.89
N PHE A 113 -4.72 6.45 -6.76
CA PHE A 113 -4.70 5.07 -6.27
C PHE A 113 -6.11 4.56 -5.96
N GLY A 114 -6.89 5.32 -5.17
CA GLY A 114 -8.26 4.94 -4.83
C GLY A 114 -9.20 4.93 -6.04
N GLU A 115 -9.02 5.83 -6.99
CA GLU A 115 -9.79 5.90 -8.23
C GLU A 115 -9.55 4.67 -9.10
N LEU A 116 -8.29 4.33 -9.36
CA LEU A 116 -7.91 3.14 -10.14
C LEU A 116 -8.34 1.85 -9.43
N PHE A 117 -8.14 1.77 -8.12
CA PHE A 117 -8.56 0.61 -7.33
C PHE A 117 -10.06 0.35 -7.46
N ARG A 118 -10.89 1.39 -7.32
CA ARG A 118 -12.36 1.26 -7.47
C ARG A 118 -12.76 0.98 -8.91
N GLY A 119 -12.08 1.54 -9.89
CA GLY A 119 -12.33 1.23 -11.30
C GLY A 119 -12.09 -0.24 -11.61
N LEU A 120 -10.94 -0.79 -11.24
CA LEU A 120 -10.61 -2.20 -11.42
C LEU A 120 -11.55 -3.11 -10.61
N SER A 121 -11.89 -2.73 -9.37
CA SER A 121 -12.84 -3.47 -8.56
C SER A 121 -14.23 -3.50 -9.17
N TYR A 122 -14.66 -2.42 -9.87
CA TYR A 122 -15.95 -2.39 -10.53
C TYR A 122 -16.07 -3.43 -11.64
N GLU A 123 -14.99 -3.70 -12.35
CA GLU A 123 -14.95 -4.76 -13.38
C GLU A 123 -15.13 -6.16 -12.78
N GLU A 124 -14.68 -6.38 -11.53
CA GLU A 124 -14.78 -7.68 -10.86
C GLU A 124 -16.11 -7.86 -10.10
N ILE A 125 -16.54 -6.85 -9.36
CA ILE A 125 -17.66 -6.94 -8.39
C ILE A 125 -18.80 -5.94 -8.66
N GLY A 126 -18.75 -5.19 -9.74
CA GLY A 126 -19.81 -4.22 -10.12
C GLY A 126 -19.98 -3.10 -9.10
N ALA A 127 -21.22 -2.67 -8.89
CA ALA A 127 -21.56 -1.52 -8.05
C ALA A 127 -21.07 -1.64 -6.58
N ALA A 128 -20.82 -2.85 -6.08
CA ALA A 128 -20.28 -3.04 -4.73
C ALA A 128 -18.90 -2.37 -4.54
N ALA A 129 -18.16 -2.14 -5.63
CA ALA A 129 -16.89 -1.42 -5.60
C ALA A 129 -16.98 0.00 -5.03
N MET A 130 -18.18 0.65 -5.09
CA MET A 130 -18.39 1.98 -4.50
C MET A 130 -18.20 2.00 -2.98
N LEU A 131 -18.34 0.87 -2.31
CA LEU A 131 -18.16 0.74 -0.87
C LEU A 131 -16.68 0.60 -0.47
N SER A 132 -15.78 0.43 -1.43
CA SER A 132 -14.35 0.33 -1.17
C SER A 132 -13.76 1.68 -0.79
N ARG A 133 -13.16 1.75 0.39
CA ARG A 133 -12.45 2.92 0.89
C ARG A 133 -10.92 2.77 0.79
N ALA A 134 -10.45 2.02 -0.21
CA ALA A 134 -9.02 1.92 -0.48
C ALA A 134 -8.42 3.31 -0.74
N VAL A 135 -7.27 3.59 -0.12
CA VAL A 135 -6.57 4.86 -0.24
C VAL A 135 -5.06 4.67 -0.32
N GLY A 136 -4.40 5.61 -0.99
CA GLY A 136 -2.95 5.72 -1.02
C GLY A 136 -2.48 7.13 -0.65
N GLY A 137 -1.24 7.24 -0.24
CA GLY A 137 -0.61 8.51 0.08
C GLY A 137 0.85 8.36 0.45
N ILE A 138 1.45 9.47 0.87
CA ILE A 138 2.79 9.52 1.44
C ILE A 138 2.66 9.91 2.89
N ALA A 139 3.35 9.21 3.75
CA ALA A 139 3.45 9.48 5.18
C ALA A 139 4.90 9.40 5.63
N SER A 140 5.42 10.44 6.25
CA SER A 140 6.83 10.51 6.70
C SER A 140 7.83 10.12 5.59
N GLY A 141 7.58 10.59 4.36
CA GLY A 141 8.42 10.30 3.20
C GLY A 141 8.30 8.87 2.63
N ARG A 142 7.33 8.06 3.07
CA ARG A 142 7.11 6.69 2.60
C ARG A 142 5.72 6.49 2.01
N PRO A 143 5.56 5.70 0.94
CA PRO A 143 4.25 5.29 0.47
C PRO A 143 3.48 4.54 1.55
N LEU A 144 2.23 4.91 1.73
CA LEU A 144 1.28 4.29 2.65
C LEU A 144 0.00 3.96 1.89
N PHE A 145 -0.38 2.68 1.90
CA PHE A 145 -1.57 2.18 1.24
C PHE A 145 -2.49 1.48 2.23
N ALA A 146 -3.78 1.73 2.13
CA ALA A 146 -4.80 0.97 2.86
C ALA A 146 -5.68 0.20 1.88
N LEU A 147 -5.79 -1.09 2.08
CA LEU A 147 -6.55 -2.03 1.26
C LEU A 147 -7.69 -2.66 2.05
N PRO A 148 -8.82 -2.99 1.41
CA PRO A 148 -9.85 -3.82 2.03
C PRO A 148 -9.29 -5.18 2.48
N GLY A 149 -9.89 -5.74 3.52
CA GLY A 149 -9.39 -6.98 4.15
C GLY A 149 -9.63 -8.28 3.38
N SER A 150 -10.28 -8.28 2.22
CA SER A 150 -10.47 -9.48 1.42
C SER A 150 -9.21 -9.82 0.61
N THR A 151 -8.90 -11.10 0.46
CA THR A 151 -7.75 -11.55 -0.33
C THR A 151 -7.84 -11.11 -1.80
N ALA A 152 -9.04 -11.08 -2.39
CA ALA A 152 -9.25 -10.58 -3.75
C ALA A 152 -8.88 -9.10 -3.87
N ALA A 153 -9.33 -8.25 -2.94
CA ALA A 153 -9.01 -6.83 -2.93
C ALA A 153 -7.51 -6.58 -2.71
N VAL A 154 -6.88 -7.34 -1.83
CA VAL A 154 -5.45 -7.29 -1.57
C VAL A 154 -4.66 -7.68 -2.82
N ARG A 155 -5.05 -8.78 -3.48
CA ARG A 155 -4.43 -9.22 -4.74
C ARG A 155 -4.50 -8.12 -5.80
N LEU A 156 -5.69 -7.58 -6.03
CA LEU A 156 -5.89 -6.49 -6.99
C LEU A 156 -4.99 -5.29 -6.68
N GLY A 157 -4.95 -4.82 -5.44
CA GLY A 157 -4.16 -3.66 -5.04
C GLY A 157 -2.66 -3.88 -5.19
N ILE A 158 -2.15 -5.04 -4.73
CA ILE A 158 -0.71 -5.31 -4.75
C ILE A 158 -0.20 -5.57 -6.17
N GLU A 159 -0.89 -6.41 -6.96
CA GLU A 159 -0.42 -6.83 -8.29
C GLU A 159 -0.65 -5.77 -9.37
N GLN A 160 -1.81 -5.10 -9.34
CA GLN A 160 -2.18 -4.19 -10.43
C GLN A 160 -1.72 -2.74 -10.20
N LEU A 161 -1.51 -2.34 -8.95
CA LEU A 161 -1.25 -0.94 -8.63
C LEU A 161 0.06 -0.72 -7.87
N ILE A 162 0.32 -1.45 -6.77
CA ILE A 162 1.44 -1.14 -5.89
C ILE A 162 2.76 -1.64 -6.46
N LEU A 163 2.90 -2.94 -6.72
CA LEU A 163 4.15 -3.52 -7.22
C LEU A 163 4.61 -2.91 -8.55
N PRO A 164 3.74 -2.65 -9.54
CA PRO A 164 4.16 -2.03 -10.79
C PRO A 164 4.71 -0.61 -10.63
N GLN A 165 4.38 0.09 -9.55
CA GLN A 165 4.76 1.49 -9.35
C GLN A 165 5.68 1.73 -8.15
N VAL A 166 5.92 0.72 -7.32
CA VAL A 166 6.65 0.90 -6.06
C VAL A 166 8.08 1.39 -6.27
N GLY A 167 8.75 0.90 -7.29
CA GLY A 167 10.09 1.32 -7.65
C GLY A 167 10.15 2.79 -8.04
N HIS A 168 9.23 3.24 -8.89
CA HIS A 168 9.13 4.65 -9.28
C HIS A 168 8.79 5.55 -8.09
N LEU A 169 7.83 5.15 -7.26
CA LEU A 169 7.48 5.89 -6.05
C LEU A 169 8.68 6.03 -5.10
N HIS A 170 9.42 4.95 -4.88
CA HIS A 170 10.61 4.96 -4.04
C HIS A 170 11.68 5.90 -4.59
N HIS A 171 11.98 5.82 -5.87
CA HIS A 171 12.94 6.70 -6.54
C HIS A 171 12.55 8.18 -6.40
N GLU A 172 11.27 8.53 -6.66
CA GLU A 172 10.79 9.90 -6.54
C GLU A 172 10.92 10.47 -5.13
N LEU A 173 10.77 9.64 -4.10
CA LEU A 173 10.85 10.06 -2.71
C LEU A 173 12.29 10.16 -2.20
N THR A 174 13.22 9.38 -2.75
CA THR A 174 14.62 9.34 -2.28
C THR A 174 15.55 10.27 -3.05
N ARG A 175 15.26 10.60 -4.32
CA ARG A 175 16.14 11.40 -5.19
C ARG A 175 16.54 12.79 -4.68
N HIS A 176 15.83 13.33 -3.69
CA HIS A 176 16.13 14.64 -3.09
C HIS A 176 16.76 14.54 -1.71
N THR A 177 16.83 13.35 -1.12
CA THR A 177 17.42 13.13 0.21
C THR A 177 18.95 13.10 0.14
N ASP A 178 19.53 12.74 -1.01
CA ASP A 178 21.00 12.65 -1.22
C ASP A 178 21.67 14.00 -1.54
N ARG A 179 20.96 15.13 -1.44
CA ARG A 179 21.48 16.48 -1.74
C ARG A 179 21.64 17.38 -0.51
N SER A 180 21.65 16.81 0.70
CA SER A 180 21.83 17.58 1.95
C SER A 180 23.16 17.26 2.61
#